data_e14f4d7bd878853d87ff0a56f3518419
#
_entry.id   e14f4d7bd878853d87ff0a56f3518419
#
_cell.length_a   1.000
_cell.length_b   1.000
_cell.length_c   1.000
_cell.angle_alpha   90.00
_cell.angle_beta   90.00
_cell.angle_gamma   90.00
#
_symmetry.space_group_name_H-M   'P 1'
#
loop_
_entity.id
_entity.type
_entity.pdbx_description
1 polymer ?
#
loop_
_entity_poly.entity_id
_entity_poly.type
_entity_poly.pdbx_seq_one_letter_code
_entity_poly.pdbx_strand_id
1 'polypeptide(L)'
;MNIYINDLSKYYKNKKALDHITLHLSSGIYGLIGPNGAGKTTFLSILCGLIKNDSGTIEIDEVKFLSDDFYHVFGYVPQSPALYVDLTCNEFLEYICALKSIDKNQIDHTLRLVNLYDQKSIKIKKLSGGMKQRLSIAQAIINDPQILLLDEPTTGLDPIERLRLKNLLRNLSKNKIIIISTHIIQDMDHLAKSLIFFKNGQLLDFKSPQELILSLKQFFYETIVSKKDLQKYIETYHVSSIVPINDDYKIKFFSHKDELFPHCKEINLEDIYLYYYGDVYDKR
;
A
#
# COMPACT_ATOMS: atom_id res chain seq x y z
N MET A 1 1.66 -12.38 -15.94
CA MET A 1 2.94 -11.64 -15.75
C MET A 1 3.44 -11.88 -14.34
N ASN A 2 4.76 -11.99 -14.18
CA ASN A 2 5.42 -12.16 -12.88
C ASN A 2 6.55 -11.12 -12.76
N ILE A 3 6.85 -10.74 -11.52
CA ILE A 3 8.02 -9.93 -11.17
C ILE A 3 8.85 -10.75 -10.18
N TYR A 4 10.12 -10.97 -10.50
CA TYR A 4 11.11 -11.60 -9.63
C TYR A 4 12.10 -10.53 -9.18
N ILE A 5 12.23 -10.38 -7.89
CA ILE A 5 13.14 -9.45 -7.24
C ILE A 5 14.09 -10.27 -6.40
N ASN A 6 15.39 -10.22 -6.71
CA ASN A 6 16.41 -11.04 -6.06
C ASN A 6 17.46 -10.15 -5.43
N ASP A 7 17.59 -10.23 -4.11
CA ASP A 7 18.65 -9.60 -3.31
C ASP A 7 18.78 -8.08 -3.51
N LEU A 8 17.63 -7.40 -3.69
CA LEU A 8 17.58 -5.99 -4.03
C LEU A 8 18.01 -5.12 -2.86
N SER A 9 19.04 -4.28 -3.05
CA SER A 9 19.51 -3.35 -2.04
C SER A 9 19.67 -1.94 -2.58
N LYS A 10 19.46 -0.93 -1.68
CA LYS A 10 19.64 0.48 -1.98
C LYS A 10 20.19 1.24 -0.77
N TYR A 11 21.23 2.01 -1.00
CA TYR A 11 21.90 2.81 0.01
C TYR A 11 21.81 4.29 -0.33
N TYR A 12 21.57 5.13 0.67
CA TYR A 12 21.69 6.59 0.59
C TYR A 12 22.72 7.04 1.64
N LYS A 13 23.93 7.35 1.18
CA LYS A 13 25.07 7.64 2.08
C LYS A 13 25.21 6.50 3.13
N ASN A 14 24.90 6.80 4.39
CA ASN A 14 25.04 5.85 5.51
C ASN A 14 23.74 5.12 5.86
N LYS A 15 22.63 5.35 5.12
CA LYS A 15 21.32 4.72 5.39
C LYS A 15 21.04 3.63 4.38
N LYS A 16 20.81 2.40 4.84
CA LYS A 16 20.22 1.34 4.04
C LYS A 16 18.74 1.64 3.88
N ALA A 17 18.33 2.01 2.66
CA ALA A 17 16.91 2.25 2.35
C ALA A 17 16.20 0.96 1.96
N LEU A 18 16.92 0.02 1.32
CA LEU A 18 16.51 -1.37 1.10
C LEU A 18 17.72 -2.27 1.39
N ASP A 19 17.47 -3.41 2.01
CA ASP A 19 18.48 -4.34 2.49
C ASP A 19 18.09 -5.78 2.14
N HIS A 20 18.64 -6.33 1.04
CA HIS A 20 18.49 -7.72 0.59
C HIS A 20 17.02 -8.16 0.39
N ILE A 21 16.22 -7.36 -0.31
CA ILE A 21 14.81 -7.68 -0.58
C ILE A 21 14.71 -8.75 -1.67
N THR A 22 14.07 -9.88 -1.34
CA THR A 22 13.75 -10.94 -2.30
C THR A 22 12.25 -11.21 -2.27
N LEU A 23 11.58 -11.06 -3.42
CA LEU A 23 10.13 -11.22 -3.59
C LEU A 23 9.80 -11.80 -4.97
N HIS A 24 8.73 -12.58 -5.02
CA HIS A 24 8.08 -13.00 -6.25
C HIS A 24 6.63 -12.57 -6.24
N LEU A 25 6.22 -11.79 -7.25
CA LEU A 25 4.87 -11.26 -7.38
C LEU A 25 4.24 -11.76 -8.68
N SER A 26 3.05 -12.32 -8.60
CA SER A 26 2.20 -12.68 -9.74
C SER A 26 0.96 -11.79 -9.78
N SER A 27 0.04 -11.99 -10.74
CA SER A 27 -1.19 -11.18 -10.81
C SER A 27 -1.94 -11.14 -9.48
N GLY A 28 -2.36 -9.93 -9.08
CA GLY A 28 -3.08 -9.67 -7.83
C GLY A 28 -2.77 -8.28 -7.26
N ILE A 29 -3.43 -7.95 -6.16
CA ILE A 29 -3.20 -6.69 -5.42
C ILE A 29 -2.33 -7.00 -4.20
N TYR A 30 -1.28 -6.22 -4.00
CA TYR A 30 -0.32 -6.34 -2.91
C TYR A 30 -0.30 -5.05 -2.09
N GLY A 31 -0.44 -5.18 -0.78
CA GLY A 31 -0.25 -4.07 0.15
C GLY A 31 1.19 -4.00 0.62
N LEU A 32 1.90 -2.92 0.31
CA LEU A 32 3.24 -2.63 0.83
C LEU A 32 3.11 -1.82 2.11
N ILE A 33 3.25 -2.50 3.24
CA ILE A 33 2.94 -1.98 4.58
C ILE A 33 4.20 -1.59 5.33
N GLY A 34 4.16 -0.49 6.04
CA GLY A 34 5.24 -0.05 6.92
C GLY A 34 5.13 1.40 7.33
N PRO A 35 5.83 1.80 8.40
CA PRO A 35 5.88 3.19 8.84
C PRO A 35 6.59 4.08 7.82
N ASN A 36 6.54 5.39 8.05
CA ASN A 36 7.29 6.34 7.25
C ASN A 36 8.79 6.07 7.37
N GLY A 37 9.48 6.09 6.24
CA GLY A 37 10.91 5.79 6.18
C GLY A 37 11.27 4.30 6.16
N ALA A 38 10.30 3.38 6.10
CA ALA A 38 10.53 1.93 6.00
C ALA A 38 11.16 1.47 4.68
N GLY A 39 11.17 2.33 3.63
CA GLY A 39 11.72 2.00 2.31
C GLY A 39 10.68 1.84 1.19
N LYS A 40 9.37 1.99 1.49
CA LYS A 40 8.26 1.76 0.55
C LYS A 40 8.39 2.55 -0.75
N THR A 41 8.49 3.88 -0.66
CA THR A 41 8.65 4.77 -1.83
C THR A 41 9.94 4.47 -2.61
N THR A 42 11.04 4.16 -1.93
CA THR A 42 12.30 3.75 -2.57
C THR A 42 12.11 2.46 -3.37
N PHE A 43 11.43 1.47 -2.80
CA PHE A 43 11.12 0.21 -3.47
C PHE A 43 10.26 0.43 -4.73
N LEU A 44 9.16 1.17 -4.62
CA LEU A 44 8.31 1.51 -5.77
C LEU A 44 9.07 2.30 -6.84
N SER A 45 9.91 3.26 -6.43
CA SER A 45 10.71 4.08 -7.35
C SER A 45 11.75 3.28 -8.12
N ILE A 46 12.33 2.24 -7.50
CA ILE A 46 13.23 1.33 -8.20
C ILE A 46 12.46 0.43 -9.16
N LEU A 47 11.32 -0.12 -8.73
CA LEU A 47 10.48 -0.97 -9.59
C LEU A 47 10.01 -0.25 -10.85
N CYS A 48 9.71 1.04 -10.80
CA CYS A 48 9.31 1.81 -11.98
C CYS A 48 10.49 2.49 -12.71
N GLY A 49 11.74 2.17 -12.34
CA GLY A 49 12.93 2.65 -13.04
C GLY A 49 13.32 4.10 -12.76
N LEU A 50 12.69 4.79 -11.80
CA LEU A 50 13.03 6.18 -11.43
C LEU A 50 14.35 6.27 -10.66
N ILE A 51 14.71 5.23 -9.91
CA ILE A 51 15.93 5.16 -9.10
C ILE A 51 16.62 3.84 -9.40
N LYS A 52 17.94 3.88 -9.60
CA LYS A 52 18.76 2.68 -9.78
C LYS A 52 19.02 2.02 -8.43
N ASN A 53 18.89 0.68 -8.36
CA ASN A 53 19.36 -0.12 -7.23
C ASN A 53 20.90 -0.16 -7.19
N ASP A 54 21.46 -0.48 -6.03
CA ASP A 54 22.92 -0.61 -5.86
C ASP A 54 23.38 -2.06 -6.02
N SER A 55 22.53 -3.03 -5.64
CA SER A 55 22.76 -4.47 -5.90
C SER A 55 21.44 -5.22 -6.09
N GLY A 56 21.54 -6.47 -6.54
CA GLY A 56 20.38 -7.33 -6.83
C GLY A 56 19.80 -7.13 -8.23
N THR A 57 18.84 -7.97 -8.59
CA THR A 57 18.20 -7.98 -9.91
C THR A 57 16.69 -7.87 -9.83
N ILE A 58 16.09 -7.30 -10.88
CA ILE A 58 14.65 -7.28 -11.11
C ILE A 58 14.42 -7.88 -12.49
N GLU A 59 13.63 -8.94 -12.54
CA GLU A 59 13.23 -9.62 -13.76
C GLU A 59 11.71 -9.59 -13.88
N ILE A 60 11.22 -9.34 -15.09
CA ILE A 60 9.79 -9.30 -15.42
C ILE A 60 9.62 -10.22 -16.61
N ASP A 61 8.62 -11.11 -16.55
CA ASP A 61 8.35 -12.03 -17.65
C ASP A 61 8.35 -11.28 -19.00
N GLU A 62 9.10 -11.81 -19.98
CA GLU A 62 9.13 -11.35 -21.37
C GLU A 62 9.51 -9.89 -21.58
N VAL A 63 9.82 -9.12 -20.51
CA VAL A 63 10.14 -7.70 -20.59
C VAL A 63 11.51 -7.42 -20.00
N LYS A 64 12.42 -6.91 -20.80
CA LYS A 64 13.75 -6.49 -20.33
C LYS A 64 13.61 -5.24 -19.46
N PHE A 65 14.08 -5.32 -18.20
CA PHE A 65 14.05 -4.21 -17.26
C PHE A 65 14.74 -2.96 -17.84
N LEU A 66 14.07 -1.80 -17.75
CA LEU A 66 14.48 -0.50 -18.28
C LEU A 66 14.60 -0.42 -19.83
N SER A 67 14.00 -1.34 -20.59
CA SER A 67 13.80 -1.18 -22.04
C SER A 67 12.63 -0.25 -22.34
N ASP A 68 12.47 0.13 -23.62
CA ASP A 68 11.29 0.92 -24.02
C ASP A 68 9.99 0.18 -23.73
N ASP A 69 9.93 -1.14 -23.96
CA ASP A 69 8.76 -1.97 -23.64
C ASP A 69 8.44 -1.99 -22.15
N PHE A 70 9.46 -1.88 -21.29
CA PHE A 70 9.28 -1.82 -19.83
C PHE A 70 8.39 -0.65 -19.42
N TYR A 71 8.58 0.55 -20.01
CA TYR A 71 7.78 1.72 -19.64
C TYR A 71 6.33 1.65 -20.14
N HIS A 72 6.05 0.80 -21.12
CA HIS A 72 4.68 0.53 -21.59
C HIS A 72 3.90 -0.37 -20.62
N VAL A 73 4.57 -1.28 -19.90
CA VAL A 73 3.90 -2.20 -18.99
C VAL A 73 3.70 -1.62 -17.59
N PHE A 74 4.28 -0.45 -17.28
CA PHE A 74 4.16 0.20 -15.98
C PHE A 74 3.22 1.41 -15.97
N GLY A 75 2.37 1.49 -14.93
CA GLY A 75 1.71 2.70 -14.48
C GLY A 75 2.19 3.07 -13.07
N TYR A 76 2.52 4.34 -12.83
CA TYR A 76 2.94 4.80 -11.50
C TYR A 76 2.17 6.04 -11.07
N VAL A 77 1.68 6.00 -9.84
CA VAL A 77 1.03 7.13 -9.15
C VAL A 77 1.86 7.47 -7.93
N PRO A 78 2.61 8.58 -7.94
CA PRO A 78 3.38 9.02 -6.78
C PRO A 78 2.46 9.56 -5.68
N GLN A 79 2.97 9.63 -4.45
CA GLN A 79 2.27 10.16 -3.28
C GLN A 79 1.75 11.60 -3.51
N SER A 80 2.50 12.42 -4.22
CA SER A 80 2.14 13.79 -4.58
C SER A 80 2.22 13.97 -6.10
N PRO A 81 1.14 13.66 -6.83
CA PRO A 81 1.15 13.75 -8.27
C PRO A 81 1.22 15.21 -8.74
N ALA A 82 2.16 15.49 -9.64
CA ALA A 82 2.28 16.78 -10.29
C ALA A 82 1.25 16.90 -11.43
N LEU A 83 0.12 17.54 -11.17
CA LEU A 83 -0.91 17.81 -12.17
C LEU A 83 -0.78 19.22 -12.71
N TYR A 84 -0.98 19.39 -14.02
CA TYR A 84 -1.01 20.71 -14.68
C TYR A 84 -2.33 21.40 -14.41
N VAL A 85 -2.38 22.17 -13.33
CA VAL A 85 -3.64 22.67 -12.71
C VAL A 85 -4.46 23.61 -13.58
N ASP A 86 -3.87 24.24 -14.61
CA ASP A 86 -4.56 25.13 -15.54
C ASP A 86 -5.19 24.42 -16.73
N LEU A 87 -4.82 23.16 -16.99
CA LEU A 87 -5.45 22.31 -17.99
C LEU A 87 -6.79 21.75 -17.47
N THR A 88 -7.67 21.40 -18.40
CA THR A 88 -8.83 20.53 -18.11
C THR A 88 -8.39 19.08 -17.97
N CYS A 89 -9.26 18.21 -17.43
CA CYS A 89 -8.96 16.78 -17.36
C CYS A 89 -8.67 16.19 -18.74
N ASN A 90 -9.44 16.60 -19.75
CA ASN A 90 -9.26 16.13 -21.14
C ASN A 90 -7.93 16.58 -21.72
N GLU A 91 -7.62 17.88 -21.66
CA GLU A 91 -6.35 18.44 -22.15
C GLU A 91 -5.14 17.80 -21.48
N PHE A 92 -5.23 17.54 -20.16
CA PHE A 92 -4.19 16.85 -19.44
C PHE A 92 -3.96 15.42 -19.95
N LEU A 93 -5.03 14.65 -20.16
CA LEU A 93 -4.89 13.30 -20.69
C LEU A 93 -4.47 13.29 -22.17
N GLU A 94 -4.87 14.29 -22.98
CA GLU A 94 -4.34 14.47 -24.33
C GLU A 94 -2.82 14.70 -24.33
N TYR A 95 -2.34 15.53 -23.40
CA TYR A 95 -0.90 15.76 -23.21
C TYR A 95 -0.19 14.45 -22.83
N ILE A 96 -0.75 13.66 -21.90
CA ILE A 96 -0.19 12.35 -21.51
C ILE A 96 -0.19 11.36 -22.70
N CYS A 97 -1.26 11.33 -23.49
CA CYS A 97 -1.34 10.49 -24.68
C CYS A 97 -0.24 10.86 -25.68
N ALA A 98 -0.01 12.16 -25.91
CA ALA A 98 1.04 12.63 -26.80
C ALA A 98 2.44 12.22 -26.32
N LEU A 99 2.72 12.34 -25.01
CA LEU A 99 4.00 11.93 -24.40
C LEU A 99 4.28 10.42 -24.51
N LYS A 100 3.22 9.61 -24.39
CA LYS A 100 3.33 8.13 -24.39
C LYS A 100 3.06 7.52 -25.76
N SER A 101 2.79 8.31 -26.80
CA SER A 101 2.38 7.84 -28.13
C SER A 101 1.14 6.94 -28.10
N ILE A 102 0.15 7.28 -27.28
CA ILE A 102 -1.10 6.56 -27.10
C ILE A 102 -2.22 7.23 -27.90
N ASP A 103 -3.13 6.42 -28.47
CA ASP A 103 -4.32 6.94 -29.15
C ASP A 103 -5.25 7.70 -28.18
N LYS A 104 -5.63 8.93 -28.56
CA LYS A 104 -6.56 9.78 -27.78
C LYS A 104 -7.94 9.14 -27.58
N ASN A 105 -8.32 8.18 -28.41
CA ASN A 105 -9.58 7.43 -28.26
C ASN A 105 -9.70 6.71 -26.90
N GLN A 106 -8.59 6.49 -26.21
CA GLN A 106 -8.57 5.91 -24.87
C GLN A 106 -9.03 6.87 -23.75
N ILE A 107 -9.04 8.20 -24.01
CA ILE A 107 -9.31 9.21 -22.99
C ILE A 107 -10.72 9.08 -22.41
N ASP A 108 -11.75 9.05 -23.25
CA ASP A 108 -13.13 8.96 -22.80
C ASP A 108 -13.40 7.67 -22.02
N HIS A 109 -12.83 6.56 -22.46
CA HIS A 109 -12.91 5.27 -21.75
C HIS A 109 -12.23 5.37 -20.37
N THR A 110 -11.00 5.88 -20.32
CA THR A 110 -10.24 6.04 -19.07
C THR A 110 -10.94 6.98 -18.09
N LEU A 111 -11.49 8.10 -18.55
CA LEU A 111 -12.24 9.02 -17.71
C LEU A 111 -13.52 8.39 -17.14
N ARG A 112 -14.19 7.50 -17.89
CA ARG A 112 -15.33 6.72 -17.35
C ARG A 112 -14.88 5.74 -16.29
N LEU A 113 -13.78 5.01 -16.50
CA LEU A 113 -13.23 4.07 -15.52
C LEU A 113 -12.96 4.74 -14.16
N VAL A 114 -12.39 5.95 -14.18
CA VAL A 114 -12.10 6.70 -12.94
C VAL A 114 -13.25 7.59 -12.49
N ASN A 115 -14.43 7.53 -13.14
CA ASN A 115 -15.62 8.33 -12.83
C ASN A 115 -15.34 9.86 -12.84
N LEU A 116 -14.70 10.34 -13.92
CA LEU A 116 -14.40 11.74 -14.18
C LEU A 116 -14.89 12.22 -15.55
N TYR A 117 -15.68 11.41 -16.26
CA TYR A 117 -16.12 11.74 -17.62
C TYR A 117 -16.93 13.04 -17.67
N ASP A 118 -17.87 13.24 -16.73
CA ASP A 118 -18.70 14.44 -16.67
C ASP A 118 -17.90 15.70 -16.31
N GLN A 119 -16.71 15.52 -15.73
CA GLN A 119 -15.79 16.59 -15.34
C GLN A 119 -14.68 16.83 -16.38
N LYS A 120 -14.73 16.19 -17.55
CA LYS A 120 -13.64 16.22 -18.52
C LYS A 120 -13.22 17.64 -18.98
N SER A 121 -14.17 18.58 -19.03
CA SER A 121 -13.94 19.98 -19.40
C SER A 121 -13.67 20.91 -18.21
N ILE A 122 -13.60 20.37 -16.99
CA ILE A 122 -13.30 21.17 -15.78
C ILE A 122 -11.78 21.30 -15.63
N LYS A 123 -11.31 22.51 -15.32
CA LYS A 123 -9.90 22.76 -15.00
C LYS A 123 -9.50 22.02 -13.71
N ILE A 124 -8.33 21.40 -13.74
CA ILE A 124 -7.82 20.56 -12.63
C ILE A 124 -7.74 21.33 -11.31
N LYS A 125 -7.45 22.62 -11.31
CA LYS A 125 -7.46 23.47 -10.10
C LYS A 125 -8.81 23.51 -9.37
N LYS A 126 -9.93 23.25 -10.08
CA LYS A 126 -11.28 23.23 -9.52
C LYS A 126 -11.72 21.85 -9.01
N LEU A 127 -10.92 20.81 -9.22
CA LEU A 127 -11.22 19.46 -8.75
C LEU A 127 -10.99 19.32 -7.25
N SER A 128 -11.82 18.49 -6.60
CA SER A 128 -11.56 18.05 -5.22
C SER A 128 -10.28 17.21 -5.13
N GLY A 129 -9.77 16.97 -3.91
CA GLY A 129 -8.62 16.11 -3.68
C GLY A 129 -8.81 14.70 -4.24
N GLY A 130 -9.96 14.07 -3.98
CA GLY A 130 -10.30 12.75 -4.50
C GLY A 130 -10.43 12.71 -6.02
N MET A 131 -10.97 13.79 -6.65
CA MET A 131 -11.01 13.89 -8.12
C MET A 131 -9.61 14.02 -8.72
N LYS A 132 -8.71 14.79 -8.10
CA LYS A 132 -7.31 14.90 -8.52
C LYS A 132 -6.59 13.56 -8.41
N GLN A 133 -6.83 12.82 -7.33
CA GLN A 133 -6.27 11.49 -7.15
C GLN A 133 -6.76 10.51 -8.24
N ARG A 134 -8.06 10.53 -8.55
CA ARG A 134 -8.62 9.72 -9.65
C ARG A 134 -8.05 10.11 -11.02
N LEU A 135 -7.81 11.40 -11.28
CA LEU A 135 -7.16 11.85 -12.50
C LEU A 135 -5.69 11.39 -12.57
N SER A 136 -4.98 11.39 -11.43
CA SER A 136 -3.63 10.84 -11.33
C SER A 136 -3.58 9.33 -11.62
N ILE A 137 -4.62 8.60 -11.22
CA ILE A 137 -4.74 7.19 -11.59
C ILE A 137 -5.05 7.05 -13.08
N ALA A 138 -5.94 7.91 -13.64
CA ALA A 138 -6.27 7.91 -15.05
C ALA A 138 -5.01 8.00 -15.94
N GLN A 139 -4.09 8.95 -15.64
CA GLN A 139 -2.83 9.07 -16.37
C GLN A 139 -1.94 7.81 -16.27
N ALA A 140 -2.01 7.09 -15.15
CA ALA A 140 -1.21 5.90 -14.93
C ALA A 140 -1.77 4.67 -15.68
N ILE A 141 -3.10 4.61 -15.90
CA ILE A 141 -3.77 3.45 -16.51
C ILE A 141 -4.16 3.65 -17.98
N ILE A 142 -3.95 4.83 -18.56
CA ILE A 142 -4.42 5.17 -19.90
C ILE A 142 -3.84 4.28 -21.03
N ASN A 143 -2.66 3.69 -20.80
CA ASN A 143 -2.01 2.73 -21.70
C ASN A 143 -2.26 1.26 -21.27
N ASP A 144 -3.23 1.01 -20.41
CA ASP A 144 -3.58 -0.33 -19.89
C ASP A 144 -2.39 -1.14 -19.36
N PRO A 145 -1.58 -0.58 -18.43
CA PRO A 145 -0.36 -1.23 -17.97
C PRO A 145 -0.66 -2.56 -17.28
N GLN A 146 0.29 -3.49 -17.35
CA GLN A 146 0.22 -4.79 -16.67
C GLN A 146 0.61 -4.69 -15.18
N ILE A 147 1.40 -3.67 -14.84
CA ILE A 147 1.90 -3.41 -13.48
C ILE A 147 1.50 -1.99 -13.10
N LEU A 148 0.79 -1.85 -11.98
CA LEU A 148 0.36 -0.55 -11.45
C LEU A 148 0.91 -0.35 -10.05
N LEU A 149 1.70 0.69 -9.87
CA LEU A 149 2.30 1.07 -8.60
C LEU A 149 1.64 2.34 -8.07
N LEU A 150 1.17 2.30 -6.82
CA LEU A 150 0.49 3.44 -6.19
C LEU A 150 1.15 3.72 -4.84
N ASP A 151 1.70 4.93 -4.70
CA ASP A 151 2.34 5.35 -3.46
C ASP A 151 1.37 6.17 -2.61
N GLU A 152 0.92 5.62 -1.48
CA GLU A 152 -0.03 6.22 -0.53
C GLU A 152 -1.32 6.79 -1.17
N PRO A 153 -2.01 6.05 -2.06
CA PRO A 153 -3.10 6.62 -2.88
C PRO A 153 -4.35 6.99 -2.10
N THR A 154 -4.51 6.55 -0.86
CA THR A 154 -5.68 6.80 0.00
C THR A 154 -5.47 7.96 0.96
N THR A 155 -4.25 8.50 1.05
CA THR A 155 -3.92 9.60 1.96
C THR A 155 -4.71 10.86 1.62
N GLY A 156 -5.39 11.44 2.63
CA GLY A 156 -6.19 12.65 2.47
C GLY A 156 -7.54 12.46 1.79
N LEU A 157 -7.94 11.20 1.48
CA LEU A 157 -9.27 10.90 0.96
C LEU A 157 -10.27 10.69 2.09
N ASP A 158 -11.51 11.15 1.86
CA ASP A 158 -12.63 10.80 2.74
C ASP A 158 -13.04 9.31 2.58
N PRO A 159 -13.85 8.76 3.50
CA PRO A 159 -14.23 7.34 3.45
C PRO A 159 -14.92 6.91 2.16
N ILE A 160 -15.73 7.80 1.54
CA ILE A 160 -16.45 7.51 0.30
C ILE A 160 -15.48 7.41 -0.87
N GLU A 161 -14.54 8.35 -0.97
CA GLU A 161 -13.50 8.32 -2.01
C GLU A 161 -12.55 7.13 -1.86
N ARG A 162 -12.21 6.73 -0.62
CA ARG A 162 -11.44 5.49 -0.37
C ARG A 162 -12.18 4.25 -0.87
N LEU A 163 -13.48 4.15 -0.62
CA LEU A 163 -14.30 3.02 -1.11
C LEU A 163 -14.35 2.99 -2.64
N ARG A 164 -14.53 4.16 -3.27
CA ARG A 164 -14.51 4.29 -4.73
C ARG A 164 -13.19 3.83 -5.32
N LEU A 165 -12.08 4.24 -4.71
CA LEU A 165 -10.74 3.84 -5.12
C LEU A 165 -10.54 2.32 -4.97
N LYS A 166 -10.93 1.73 -3.84
CA LYS A 166 -10.86 0.27 -3.62
C LYS A 166 -11.62 -0.50 -4.72
N ASN A 167 -12.83 -0.05 -5.06
CA ASN A 167 -13.63 -0.66 -6.12
C ASN A 167 -12.98 -0.52 -7.51
N LEU A 168 -12.42 0.65 -7.82
CA LEU A 168 -11.66 0.86 -9.05
C LEU A 168 -10.46 -0.11 -9.15
N LEU A 169 -9.65 -0.19 -8.10
CA LEU A 169 -8.47 -1.06 -8.08
C LEU A 169 -8.84 -2.55 -8.18
N ARG A 170 -9.94 -2.98 -7.53
CA ARG A 170 -10.47 -4.33 -7.66
C ARG A 170 -10.87 -4.64 -9.11
N ASN A 171 -11.52 -3.70 -9.79
CA ASN A 171 -11.90 -3.86 -11.20
C ASN A 171 -10.69 -3.92 -12.13
N LEU A 172 -9.64 -3.13 -11.85
CA LEU A 172 -8.40 -3.10 -12.62
C LEU A 172 -7.51 -4.32 -12.40
N SER A 173 -7.65 -5.03 -11.27
CA SER A 173 -6.70 -6.08 -10.86
C SER A 173 -6.74 -7.37 -11.67
N LYS A 174 -7.71 -7.53 -12.57
CA LYS A 174 -7.82 -8.73 -13.41
C LYS A 174 -6.55 -8.86 -14.28
N ASN A 175 -5.78 -9.93 -14.05
CA ASN A 175 -4.53 -10.24 -14.77
C ASN A 175 -3.40 -9.20 -14.62
N LYS A 176 -3.51 -8.25 -13.67
CA LYS A 176 -2.49 -7.22 -13.42
C LYS A 176 -1.82 -7.42 -12.07
N ILE A 177 -0.62 -6.89 -11.92
CA ILE A 177 0.05 -6.73 -10.63
C ILE A 177 -0.18 -5.30 -10.16
N ILE A 178 -0.83 -5.14 -9.01
CA ILE A 178 -1.06 -3.82 -8.41
C ILE A 178 -0.36 -3.80 -7.05
N ILE A 179 0.57 -2.86 -6.85
CA ILE A 179 1.27 -2.67 -5.57
C ILE A 179 0.84 -1.33 -5.00
N ILE A 180 0.31 -1.36 -3.79
CA ILE A 180 -0.21 -0.18 -3.08
C ILE A 180 0.61 0.01 -1.82
N SER A 181 1.42 1.06 -1.73
CA SER A 181 2.03 1.44 -0.46
C SER A 181 1.00 2.11 0.43
N THR A 182 0.98 1.76 1.69
CA THR A 182 0.16 2.43 2.69
C THR A 182 0.68 2.21 4.10
N HIS A 183 0.40 3.17 4.99
CA HIS A 183 0.51 2.99 6.43
C HIS A 183 -0.85 2.67 7.08
N ILE A 184 -1.95 2.69 6.31
CA ILE A 184 -3.31 2.39 6.74
C ILE A 184 -3.65 0.96 6.30
N ILE A 185 -3.32 0.00 7.16
CA ILE A 185 -3.47 -1.43 6.82
C ILE A 185 -4.93 -1.83 6.53
N GLN A 186 -5.91 -1.16 7.15
CA GLN A 186 -7.35 -1.40 6.91
C GLN A 186 -7.76 -1.16 5.45
N ASP A 187 -7.01 -0.33 4.71
CA ASP A 187 -7.28 -0.13 3.29
C ASP A 187 -7.05 -1.39 2.47
N MET A 188 -6.22 -2.31 2.98
CA MET A 188 -5.89 -3.57 2.35
C MET A 188 -6.85 -4.71 2.71
N ASP A 189 -7.71 -4.49 3.70
CA ASP A 189 -8.70 -5.49 4.11
C ASP A 189 -9.65 -5.82 2.94
N HIS A 190 -9.85 -7.13 2.71
CA HIS A 190 -10.64 -7.68 1.60
C HIS A 190 -10.21 -7.20 0.19
N LEU A 191 -9.09 -6.50 0.05
CA LEU A 191 -8.56 -6.01 -1.23
C LEU A 191 -7.27 -6.74 -1.62
N ALA A 192 -6.33 -6.85 -0.71
CA ALA A 192 -5.01 -7.40 -0.99
C ALA A 192 -5.01 -8.93 -1.07
N LYS A 193 -4.33 -9.47 -2.08
CA LYS A 193 -3.95 -10.89 -2.19
C LYS A 193 -2.93 -11.25 -1.11
N SER A 194 -1.92 -10.38 -0.94
CA SER A 194 -0.90 -10.54 0.10
C SER A 194 -0.40 -9.18 0.57
N LEU A 195 0.15 -9.16 1.79
CA LEU A 195 0.75 -8.01 2.43
C LEU A 195 2.26 -8.20 2.51
N ILE A 196 3.00 -7.16 2.19
CA ILE A 196 4.46 -7.07 2.21
C ILE A 196 4.84 -6.12 3.33
N PHE A 197 5.40 -6.62 4.41
CA PHE A 197 5.74 -5.81 5.59
C PHE A 197 7.19 -5.35 5.52
N PHE A 198 7.41 -4.03 5.49
CA PHE A 198 8.74 -3.41 5.47
C PHE A 198 9.04 -2.69 6.79
N LYS A 199 10.23 -2.92 7.37
CA LYS A 199 10.78 -2.17 8.51
C LYS A 199 12.28 -1.90 8.28
N ASN A 200 12.70 -0.65 8.35
CA ASN A 200 14.09 -0.25 8.20
C ASN A 200 14.78 -0.77 6.91
N GLY A 201 14.04 -0.80 5.81
CA GLY A 201 14.54 -1.30 4.53
C GLY A 201 14.53 -2.82 4.37
N GLN A 202 14.07 -3.57 5.35
CA GLN A 202 14.02 -5.05 5.33
C GLN A 202 12.59 -5.55 5.14
N LEU A 203 12.48 -6.71 4.49
CA LEU A 203 11.25 -7.48 4.40
C LEU A 203 11.08 -8.28 5.69
N LEU A 204 10.02 -7.98 6.46
CA LEU A 204 9.69 -8.71 7.68
C LEU A 204 8.83 -9.94 7.41
N ASP A 205 7.81 -9.77 6.57
CA ASP A 205 6.88 -10.87 6.22
C ASP A 205 6.20 -10.60 4.87
N PHE A 206 5.77 -11.70 4.22
CA PHE A 206 5.03 -11.67 2.96
C PHE A 206 4.02 -12.81 2.92
N LYS A 207 2.78 -12.52 3.30
CA LYS A 207 1.70 -13.51 3.40
C LYS A 207 0.35 -12.89 3.03
N SER A 208 -0.63 -13.75 2.78
CA SER A 208 -2.02 -13.32 2.68
C SER A 208 -2.56 -12.83 4.03
N PRO A 209 -3.60 -11.96 4.04
CA PRO A 209 -4.24 -11.52 5.28
C PRO A 209 -4.69 -12.68 6.17
N GLN A 210 -5.25 -13.74 5.56
CA GLN A 210 -5.74 -14.93 6.28
C GLN A 210 -4.60 -15.72 6.91
N GLU A 211 -3.49 -15.96 6.19
CA GLU A 211 -2.31 -16.64 6.71
C GLU A 211 -1.68 -15.87 7.88
N LEU A 212 -1.62 -14.53 7.79
CA LEU A 212 -1.14 -13.67 8.89
C LEU A 212 -2.01 -13.83 10.14
N ILE A 213 -3.33 -13.73 9.99
CA ILE A 213 -4.28 -13.89 11.09
C ILE A 213 -4.11 -15.27 11.73
N LEU A 214 -4.05 -16.34 10.93
CA LEU A 214 -3.90 -17.70 11.46
C LEU A 214 -2.57 -17.92 12.17
N SER A 215 -1.47 -17.42 11.61
CA SER A 215 -0.12 -17.62 12.16
C SER A 215 0.15 -16.82 13.42
N LEU A 216 -0.48 -15.64 13.57
CA LEU A 216 -0.22 -14.73 14.69
C LEU A 216 -1.24 -14.83 15.81
N LYS A 217 -2.43 -15.38 15.57
CA LYS A 217 -3.51 -15.48 16.55
C LYS A 217 -3.08 -16.09 17.88
N GLN A 218 -2.18 -17.06 17.84
CA GLN A 218 -1.65 -17.73 19.05
C GLN A 218 -0.89 -16.81 20.01
N PHE A 219 -0.40 -15.66 19.53
CA PHE A 219 0.32 -14.67 20.34
C PHE A 219 -0.58 -13.60 20.92
N PHE A 220 -1.89 -13.61 20.61
CA PHE A 220 -2.83 -12.60 21.07
C PHE A 220 -3.73 -13.14 22.18
N TYR A 221 -3.84 -12.36 23.24
CA TYR A 221 -4.62 -12.65 24.43
C TYR A 221 -5.64 -11.55 24.68
N GLU A 222 -6.75 -11.89 25.35
CA GLU A 222 -7.73 -10.91 25.79
C GLU A 222 -8.10 -11.13 27.27
N THR A 223 -8.34 -10.04 28.00
CA THR A 223 -8.79 -10.09 29.38
C THR A 223 -9.59 -8.84 29.74
N ILE A 224 -10.31 -8.92 30.86
CA ILE A 224 -10.99 -7.75 31.44
C ILE A 224 -10.17 -7.29 32.64
N VAL A 225 -9.88 -5.99 32.68
CA VAL A 225 -9.07 -5.37 33.72
C VAL A 225 -9.83 -4.21 34.36
N SER A 226 -9.63 -4.02 35.67
CA SER A 226 -10.22 -2.88 36.37
C SER A 226 -9.59 -1.56 35.88
N LYS A 227 -10.34 -0.46 36.03
CA LYS A 227 -9.82 0.89 35.74
C LYS A 227 -8.52 1.19 36.49
N LYS A 228 -8.34 0.64 37.69
CA LYS A 228 -7.14 0.85 38.53
C LYS A 228 -5.92 0.11 37.97
N ASP A 229 -6.12 -1.06 37.38
CA ASP A 229 -5.05 -1.93 36.92
C ASP A 229 -4.68 -1.68 35.47
N LEU A 230 -5.52 -0.97 34.70
CA LEU A 230 -5.32 -0.72 33.25
C LEU A 230 -3.93 -0.20 32.92
N GLN A 231 -3.46 0.81 33.68
CA GLN A 231 -2.15 1.40 33.44
C GLN A 231 -1.00 0.39 33.59
N LYS A 232 -1.09 -0.50 34.57
CA LYS A 232 -0.12 -1.57 34.81
C LYS A 232 -0.05 -2.53 33.62
N TYR A 233 -1.22 -2.89 33.04
CA TYR A 233 -1.26 -3.77 31.86
C TYR A 233 -0.68 -3.09 30.62
N ILE A 234 -0.96 -1.80 30.40
CA ILE A 234 -0.37 -1.00 29.30
C ILE A 234 1.16 -0.93 29.42
N GLU A 235 1.69 -0.86 30.64
CA GLU A 235 3.14 -0.81 30.88
C GLU A 235 3.81 -2.19 30.78
N THR A 236 3.05 -3.27 30.98
CA THR A 236 3.57 -4.64 31.01
C THR A 236 3.47 -5.34 29.64
N TYR A 237 2.39 -5.10 28.91
CA TYR A 237 2.06 -5.80 27.66
C TYR A 237 1.94 -4.84 26.48
N HIS A 238 2.13 -5.37 25.28
CA HIS A 238 1.84 -4.67 24.05
C HIS A 238 0.32 -4.68 23.76
N VAL A 239 -0.38 -3.72 24.32
CA VAL A 239 -1.84 -3.62 24.19
C VAL A 239 -2.22 -3.11 22.82
N SER A 240 -3.00 -3.90 22.06
CA SER A 240 -3.47 -3.54 20.71
C SER A 240 -4.86 -2.90 20.70
N SER A 241 -5.67 -3.17 21.72
CA SER A 241 -7.03 -2.61 21.82
C SER A 241 -7.46 -2.46 23.28
N ILE A 242 -8.19 -1.36 23.57
CA ILE A 242 -8.80 -1.08 24.86
C ILE A 242 -10.27 -0.71 24.60
N VAL A 243 -11.19 -1.51 25.09
CA VAL A 243 -12.64 -1.29 24.92
C VAL A 243 -13.29 -1.19 26.30
N PRO A 244 -13.96 -0.09 26.64
CA PRO A 244 -14.67 0.04 27.90
C PRO A 244 -15.86 -0.94 27.97
N ILE A 245 -16.01 -1.63 29.11
CA ILE A 245 -17.13 -2.52 29.41
C ILE A 245 -17.61 -2.20 30.85
N ASN A 246 -18.74 -1.50 30.95
CA ASN A 246 -19.24 -0.96 32.22
C ASN A 246 -18.16 -0.11 32.92
N ASP A 247 -17.75 -0.50 34.14
CA ASP A 247 -16.71 0.18 34.95
C ASP A 247 -15.29 -0.34 34.67
N ASP A 248 -15.14 -1.37 33.84
CA ASP A 248 -13.90 -2.06 33.53
C ASP A 248 -13.51 -1.89 32.07
N TYR A 249 -12.38 -2.46 31.67
CA TYR A 249 -11.87 -2.43 30.30
C TYR A 249 -11.57 -3.84 29.80
N LYS A 250 -12.09 -4.18 28.63
CA LYS A 250 -11.60 -5.33 27.87
C LYS A 250 -10.37 -4.88 27.09
N ILE A 251 -9.24 -5.52 27.36
CA ILE A 251 -7.99 -5.28 26.63
C ILE A 251 -7.65 -6.46 25.75
N LYS A 252 -7.03 -6.17 24.61
CA LYS A 252 -6.39 -7.12 23.73
C LYS A 252 -4.91 -6.77 23.69
N PHE A 253 -4.04 -7.76 23.84
CA PHE A 253 -2.60 -7.57 23.84
C PHE A 253 -1.89 -8.76 23.20
N PHE A 254 -0.63 -8.59 22.82
CA PHE A 254 0.18 -9.71 22.34
C PHE A 254 1.39 -9.94 23.26
N SER A 255 1.78 -11.22 23.34
CA SER A 255 2.96 -11.69 24.07
C SER A 255 3.57 -12.87 23.36
N HIS A 256 4.91 -12.95 23.37
CA HIS A 256 5.65 -14.12 22.90
C HIS A 256 5.84 -15.18 23.98
N LYS A 257 5.41 -14.89 25.21
CA LYS A 257 5.40 -15.83 26.32
C LYS A 257 4.02 -16.46 26.43
N ASP A 258 3.98 -17.70 26.87
CA ASP A 258 2.73 -18.33 27.23
C ASP A 258 2.14 -17.61 28.45
N GLU A 259 1.00 -16.96 28.25
CA GLU A 259 0.31 -16.21 29.27
C GLU A 259 -0.88 -17.02 29.79
N LEU A 260 -1.22 -16.83 31.08
CA LEU A 260 -2.39 -17.48 31.72
C LEU A 260 -3.73 -16.83 31.36
N PHE A 261 -3.77 -16.12 30.24
CA PHE A 261 -4.96 -15.44 29.72
C PHE A 261 -5.58 -16.22 28.55
N PRO A 262 -6.88 -16.09 28.32
CA PRO A 262 -7.52 -16.67 27.14
C PRO A 262 -7.00 -16.02 25.87
N HIS A 263 -6.74 -16.85 24.84
CA HIS A 263 -6.41 -16.34 23.50
C HIS A 263 -7.59 -15.56 22.91
N CYS A 264 -7.27 -14.54 22.12
CA CYS A 264 -8.27 -13.77 21.40
C CYS A 264 -9.11 -14.68 20.50
N LYS A 265 -10.43 -14.50 20.53
CA LYS A 265 -11.33 -15.17 19.58
C LYS A 265 -11.04 -14.73 18.15
N GLU A 266 -10.81 -13.43 17.96
CA GLU A 266 -10.56 -12.81 16.66
C GLU A 266 -9.49 -11.74 16.78
N ILE A 267 -8.60 -11.70 15.78
CA ILE A 267 -7.66 -10.62 15.55
C ILE A 267 -7.91 -10.04 14.15
N ASN A 268 -7.56 -8.79 13.95
CA ASN A 268 -7.72 -8.09 12.69
C ASN A 268 -6.37 -7.56 12.16
N LEU A 269 -6.37 -6.92 11.00
CA LEU A 269 -5.15 -6.40 10.40
C LEU A 269 -4.49 -5.27 11.21
N GLU A 270 -5.27 -4.50 12.00
CA GLU A 270 -4.68 -3.50 12.92
C GLU A 270 -3.87 -4.15 14.03
N ASP A 271 -4.38 -5.24 14.61
CA ASP A 271 -3.65 -6.01 15.60
C ASP A 271 -2.30 -6.49 15.02
N ILE A 272 -2.32 -6.98 13.76
CA ILE A 272 -1.13 -7.42 13.04
C ILE A 272 -0.16 -6.25 12.79
N TYR A 273 -0.67 -5.07 12.39
CA TYR A 273 0.16 -3.89 12.21
C TYR A 273 0.88 -3.51 13.51
N LEU A 274 0.15 -3.51 14.62
CA LEU A 274 0.71 -3.22 15.93
C LEU A 274 1.71 -4.29 16.40
N TYR A 275 1.51 -5.55 16.03
CA TYR A 275 2.47 -6.62 16.28
C TYR A 275 3.84 -6.35 15.62
N TYR A 276 3.86 -5.90 14.34
CA TYR A 276 5.11 -5.62 13.62
C TYR A 276 5.73 -4.26 13.97
N TYR A 277 4.92 -3.25 14.30
CA TYR A 277 5.36 -1.85 14.39
C TYR A 277 5.04 -1.17 15.72
N GLY A 278 4.32 -1.82 16.60
CA GLY A 278 3.92 -1.28 17.88
C GLY A 278 5.09 -1.15 18.86
N ASP A 279 6.04 -0.27 18.57
CA ASP A 279 7.09 0.15 19.49
C ASP A 279 6.52 1.01 20.63
N VAL A 280 5.31 0.69 21.12
CA VAL A 280 4.60 1.57 22.04
C VAL A 280 5.29 1.66 23.39
N TYR A 281 6.16 0.74 23.77
CA TYR A 281 6.92 0.83 25.03
C TYR A 281 8.22 0.02 24.95
N ASP A 282 9.09 0.26 23.99
CA ASP A 282 10.48 -0.14 24.13
C ASP A 282 11.18 0.84 25.10
N LYS A 283 10.70 0.85 26.34
CA LYS A 283 11.48 1.37 27.47
C LYS A 283 12.26 0.20 28.04
N ARG A 284 13.48 0.05 27.54
CA ARG A 284 14.55 -0.55 28.33
C ARG A 284 15.26 0.53 29.12
#